data_c7ef800a93fc81bbbc147ffe460feb34
#
_entry.id   c7ef800a93fc81bbbc147ffe460feb34
#
_cell.length_a   1.000
_cell.length_b   1.000
_cell.length_c   1.000
_cell.angle_alpha   90.00
_cell.angle_beta   90.00
_cell.angle_gamma   90.00
#
_symmetry.space_group_name_H-M   'P 1'
#
loop_
_entity.id
_entity.type
_entity.pdbx_description
1 polymer ?
#
loop_
_entity_poly.entity_id
_entity_poly.type
_entity_poly.pdbx_seq_one_letter_code
_entity_poly.pdbx_strand_id
1 'polypeptide(L)'
;MKVFDTAVIGLGPTGATLANLLAMQGLSVLVLERGSQIYDLPRAVHFDDEIMRVFQNIGIADELLPRVRVNPGMKFIDSENNLLLDWPRPQEITPQGWNASYRLHQPDLERLLRKKLESYDNVSVKTGTRVASIDQTGNGVDLLAHSISTDTSEKYRAQYVIGCDGANSQTRTIIQSELDDYGFQERWLVIDLILKKPRPDLGDHSIQFCLPDRPMTYCRGPGKRRRWEITLMDSEDEEYVTSPDHIWSLLKPWITSDEAELERRAVYTFKSQVAREWRRGRIFLAGDAAHVTPPFLGQGMCIGIRDAFNLAWKLGSVITQEADSSLLESYADERISHARAYVKMAIKIGQIIHSVNSNNVLTDVSEHQTASGELQSITPKLGSSSLTAPQPDSNTNAEGRPAPQFRIQPGDQLLDDVSGYRHVIISDTRPVGLKDGVFWINPRQQPEASSLLEDLEIAAAWIRPDRYMGATTKSMPELYKCLPKFLKTNEEYGDYNETSIS
;
A
#
# COMPACT_ATOMS: atom_id res chain seq x y z
N MET A 1 19.51 -24.90 14.22
CA MET A 1 18.39 -24.16 13.63
C MET A 1 18.67 -22.67 13.81
N LYS A 2 18.62 -21.88 12.73
CA LYS A 2 18.79 -20.43 12.81
C LYS A 2 17.50 -19.79 13.32
N VAL A 3 17.63 -18.80 14.20
CA VAL A 3 16.51 -18.08 14.82
C VAL A 3 16.49 -16.65 14.31
N PHE A 4 15.30 -16.15 13.97
CA PHE A 4 15.05 -14.80 13.49
C PHE A 4 13.94 -14.14 14.33
N ASP A 5 13.92 -12.82 14.36
CA ASP A 5 12.80 -12.09 14.92
C ASP A 5 11.55 -12.23 14.05
N THR A 6 11.73 -12.14 12.74
CA THR A 6 10.64 -12.26 11.79
C THR A 6 11.01 -13.11 10.58
N ALA A 7 10.02 -13.81 10.00
CA ALA A 7 10.13 -14.43 8.69
C ALA A 7 9.02 -13.92 7.77
N VAL A 8 9.41 -13.41 6.60
CA VAL A 8 8.50 -12.94 5.55
C VAL A 8 8.47 -13.98 4.43
N ILE A 9 7.29 -14.48 4.11
CA ILE A 9 7.08 -15.47 3.05
C ILE A 9 6.54 -14.76 1.81
N GLY A 10 7.34 -14.72 0.74
CA GLY A 10 7.09 -13.95 -0.47
C GLY A 10 7.88 -12.64 -0.52
N LEU A 11 8.51 -12.37 -1.67
CA LEU A 11 9.37 -11.19 -1.92
C LEU A 11 8.83 -10.33 -3.09
N GLY A 12 7.50 -10.31 -3.26
CA GLY A 12 6.81 -9.32 -4.08
C GLY A 12 6.79 -7.94 -3.41
N PRO A 13 6.11 -6.92 -3.99
CA PRO A 13 6.13 -5.55 -3.48
C PRO A 13 5.81 -5.42 -2.00
N THR A 14 4.77 -6.12 -1.51
CA THR A 14 4.37 -6.10 -0.09
C THR A 14 5.45 -6.70 0.81
N GLY A 15 5.92 -7.91 0.50
CA GLY A 15 6.91 -8.59 1.33
C GLY A 15 8.27 -7.89 1.32
N ALA A 16 8.70 -7.37 0.16
CA ALA A 16 9.94 -6.61 0.05
C ALA A 16 9.87 -5.27 0.83
N THR A 17 8.72 -4.58 0.77
CA THR A 17 8.47 -3.37 1.59
C THR A 17 8.52 -3.71 3.08
N LEU A 18 7.79 -4.74 3.51
CA LEU A 18 7.77 -5.18 4.90
C LEU A 18 9.16 -5.54 5.43
N ALA A 19 9.91 -6.32 4.65
CA ALA A 19 11.27 -6.75 5.03
C ALA A 19 12.22 -5.54 5.21
N ASN A 20 12.15 -4.54 4.33
CA ASN A 20 12.92 -3.29 4.48
C ASN A 20 12.54 -2.55 5.77
N LEU A 21 11.24 -2.38 6.04
CA LEU A 21 10.75 -1.66 7.21
C LEU A 21 11.11 -2.36 8.54
N LEU A 22 11.10 -3.69 8.56
CA LEU A 22 11.54 -4.49 9.72
C LEU A 22 13.06 -4.38 9.91
N ALA A 23 13.82 -4.47 8.80
CA ALA A 23 15.28 -4.35 8.82
C ALA A 23 15.75 -2.99 9.35
N MET A 24 15.08 -1.90 8.94
CA MET A 24 15.35 -0.53 9.42
C MET A 24 15.20 -0.38 10.94
N GLN A 25 14.37 -1.21 11.56
CA GLN A 25 14.17 -1.24 13.02
C GLN A 25 15.17 -2.14 13.74
N GLY A 26 16.17 -2.69 13.03
CA GLY A 26 17.23 -3.52 13.60
C GLY A 26 16.82 -4.99 13.84
N LEU A 27 15.61 -5.41 13.39
CA LEU A 27 15.16 -6.79 13.57
C LEU A 27 15.88 -7.74 12.62
N SER A 28 16.16 -8.95 13.08
CA SER A 28 16.67 -10.02 12.23
C SER A 28 15.54 -10.59 11.38
N VAL A 29 15.68 -10.47 10.05
CA VAL A 29 14.63 -10.82 9.09
C VAL A 29 15.06 -11.96 8.18
N LEU A 30 14.27 -13.04 8.14
CA LEU A 30 14.36 -14.07 7.14
C LEU A 30 13.33 -13.78 6.04
N VAL A 31 13.76 -13.79 4.78
CA VAL A 31 12.85 -13.70 3.62
C VAL A 31 12.94 -14.97 2.80
N LEU A 32 11.78 -15.62 2.58
CA LEU A 32 11.69 -16.85 1.79
C LEU A 32 10.86 -16.58 0.53
N GLU A 33 11.48 -16.73 -0.64
CA GLU A 33 10.83 -16.48 -1.94
C GLU A 33 10.99 -17.71 -2.85
N ARG A 34 9.86 -18.22 -3.34
CA ARG A 34 9.84 -19.40 -4.23
C ARG A 34 10.46 -19.14 -5.61
N GLY A 35 10.32 -17.90 -6.12
CA GLY A 35 10.94 -17.48 -7.36
C GLY A 35 12.45 -17.32 -7.21
N SER A 36 13.22 -17.78 -8.18
CA SER A 36 14.68 -17.57 -8.20
C SER A 36 15.05 -16.15 -8.64
N GLN A 37 14.17 -15.49 -9.38
CA GLN A 37 14.36 -14.15 -9.94
C GLN A 37 13.13 -13.27 -9.69
N ILE A 38 13.26 -11.98 -9.99
CA ILE A 38 12.11 -11.07 -10.05
C ILE A 38 11.21 -11.53 -11.19
N TYR A 39 9.91 -11.54 -10.93
CA TYR A 39 8.94 -11.82 -11.97
C TYR A 39 8.90 -10.65 -12.95
N ASP A 40 9.43 -10.85 -14.14
CA ASP A 40 9.66 -9.77 -15.12
C ASP A 40 8.38 -9.18 -15.74
N LEU A 41 7.24 -9.80 -15.49
CA LEU A 41 5.97 -9.36 -16.07
C LEU A 41 5.20 -8.48 -15.08
N PRO A 42 4.99 -7.18 -15.40
CA PRO A 42 4.37 -6.23 -14.47
C PRO A 42 2.90 -6.58 -14.21
N ARG A 43 2.52 -6.63 -12.95
CA ARG A 43 1.11 -6.75 -12.53
C ARG A 43 0.54 -5.36 -12.27
N ALA A 44 1.06 -4.66 -11.26
CA ALA A 44 0.68 -3.30 -10.95
C ALA A 44 1.30 -2.30 -11.93
N VAL A 45 0.54 -1.25 -12.24
CA VAL A 45 0.95 -0.13 -13.10
C VAL A 45 0.79 1.22 -12.44
N HIS A 46 0.33 1.24 -11.20
CA HIS A 46 -0.05 2.45 -10.49
C HIS A 46 0.31 2.36 -9.01
N PHE A 47 0.66 3.51 -8.44
CA PHE A 47 0.64 3.77 -7.00
C PHE A 47 0.38 5.26 -6.73
N ASP A 48 -0.04 5.58 -5.51
CA ASP A 48 -0.40 6.93 -5.07
C ASP A 48 0.69 7.60 -4.23
N ASP A 49 0.43 8.83 -3.82
CA ASP A 49 1.30 9.69 -3.03
C ASP A 49 1.65 9.09 -1.65
N GLU A 50 0.69 8.45 -0.99
CA GLU A 50 0.92 7.77 0.28
C GLU A 50 1.94 6.64 0.13
N ILE A 51 1.89 5.89 -0.97
CA ILE A 51 2.86 4.84 -1.25
C ILE A 51 4.24 5.41 -1.61
N MET A 52 4.31 6.54 -2.32
CA MET A 52 5.60 7.21 -2.55
C MET A 52 6.23 7.65 -1.21
N ARG A 53 5.42 8.09 -0.26
CA ARG A 53 5.86 8.43 1.09
C ARG A 53 6.42 7.21 1.86
N VAL A 54 5.85 6.00 1.65
CA VAL A 54 6.45 4.75 2.16
C VAL A 54 7.83 4.51 1.54
N PHE A 55 7.97 4.70 0.24
CA PHE A 55 9.26 4.55 -0.45
C PHE A 55 10.29 5.62 -0.03
N GLN A 56 9.84 6.83 0.30
CA GLN A 56 10.67 7.87 0.93
C GLN A 56 11.20 7.38 2.29
N ASN A 57 10.36 6.85 3.15
CA ASN A 57 10.78 6.31 4.45
C ASN A 57 11.79 5.17 4.33
N ILE A 58 11.65 4.30 3.31
CA ILE A 58 12.63 3.23 3.00
C ILE A 58 13.92 3.80 2.40
N GLY A 59 13.89 5.02 1.87
CA GLY A 59 15.03 5.68 1.24
C GLY A 59 15.30 5.24 -0.20
N ILE A 60 14.24 4.92 -0.97
CA ILE A 60 14.34 4.56 -2.39
C ILE A 60 13.60 5.54 -3.32
N ALA A 61 12.92 6.56 -2.77
CA ALA A 61 12.09 7.48 -3.56
C ALA A 61 12.90 8.20 -4.65
N ASP A 62 14.09 8.69 -4.34
CA ASP A 62 14.95 9.42 -5.28
C ASP A 62 15.42 8.53 -6.45
N GLU A 63 15.72 7.24 -6.18
CA GLU A 63 16.09 6.30 -7.24
C GLU A 63 14.86 5.83 -8.04
N LEU A 64 13.67 5.87 -7.46
CA LEU A 64 12.42 5.45 -8.09
C LEU A 64 11.84 6.56 -8.98
N LEU A 65 11.89 7.82 -8.53
CA LEU A 65 11.25 8.97 -9.19
C LEU A 65 11.58 9.09 -10.70
N PRO A 66 12.84 8.92 -11.15
CA PRO A 66 13.17 8.96 -12.60
C PRO A 66 12.60 7.80 -13.42
N ARG A 67 12.11 6.74 -12.76
CA ARG A 67 11.61 5.49 -13.38
C ARG A 67 10.09 5.43 -13.46
N VAL A 68 9.42 6.38 -12.85
CA VAL A 68 7.96 6.50 -12.83
C VAL A 68 7.50 7.69 -13.65
N ARG A 69 6.20 7.79 -13.85
CA ARG A 69 5.57 8.91 -14.53
C ARG A 69 4.40 9.42 -13.69
N VAL A 70 4.29 10.73 -13.52
CA VAL A 70 3.08 11.33 -12.93
C VAL A 70 1.89 11.02 -13.83
N ASN A 71 0.83 10.54 -13.23
CA ASN A 71 -0.38 10.10 -13.92
C ASN A 71 -1.41 11.24 -13.95
N PRO A 72 -1.82 11.73 -15.13
CA PRO A 72 -2.78 12.83 -15.21
C PRO A 72 -4.23 12.41 -14.90
N GLY A 73 -4.50 11.10 -14.91
CA GLY A 73 -5.84 10.58 -14.65
C GLY A 73 -6.31 9.54 -15.66
N MET A 74 -7.61 9.25 -15.58
CA MET A 74 -8.29 8.29 -16.43
C MET A 74 -9.60 8.90 -16.96
N LYS A 75 -9.91 8.63 -18.21
CA LYS A 75 -11.17 9.03 -18.85
C LYS A 75 -11.96 7.80 -19.21
N PHE A 76 -13.25 7.81 -18.95
CA PHE A 76 -14.19 6.78 -19.36
C PHE A 76 -14.95 7.29 -20.58
N ILE A 77 -14.93 6.54 -21.66
CA ILE A 77 -15.57 6.92 -22.92
C ILE A 77 -16.44 5.78 -23.44
N ASP A 78 -17.50 6.14 -24.18
CA ASP A 78 -18.38 5.19 -24.87
C ASP A 78 -17.83 4.78 -26.25
N SER A 79 -18.64 4.02 -27.01
CA SER A 79 -18.32 3.55 -28.36
C SER A 79 -18.21 4.68 -29.40
N GLU A 80 -18.79 5.85 -29.13
CA GLU A 80 -18.74 7.05 -29.97
C GLU A 80 -17.64 8.02 -29.55
N ASN A 81 -16.82 7.65 -28.56
CA ASN A 81 -15.79 8.47 -27.90
C ASN A 81 -16.38 9.66 -27.10
N ASN A 82 -17.64 9.63 -26.71
CA ASN A 82 -18.18 10.61 -25.78
C ASN A 82 -17.61 10.36 -24.38
N LEU A 83 -17.25 11.44 -23.68
CA LEU A 83 -16.79 11.38 -22.30
C LEU A 83 -17.97 11.04 -21.38
N LEU A 84 -17.89 9.90 -20.67
CA LEU A 84 -18.87 9.45 -19.70
C LEU A 84 -18.51 9.91 -18.27
N LEU A 85 -17.21 9.79 -17.93
CA LEU A 85 -16.70 10.15 -16.61
C LEU A 85 -15.24 10.60 -16.74
N ASP A 86 -14.88 11.70 -16.11
CA ASP A 86 -13.50 12.12 -15.94
C ASP A 86 -13.03 11.79 -14.52
N TRP A 87 -11.83 11.21 -14.42
CA TRP A 87 -11.18 10.94 -13.16
C TRP A 87 -9.77 11.56 -13.17
N PRO A 88 -9.70 12.89 -13.03
CA PRO A 88 -8.43 13.59 -13.03
C PRO A 88 -7.60 13.23 -11.79
N ARG A 89 -6.30 13.40 -11.90
CA ARG A 89 -5.39 13.38 -10.76
C ARG A 89 -4.76 14.76 -10.64
N PRO A 90 -4.83 15.39 -9.46
CA PRO A 90 -4.11 16.64 -9.22
C PRO A 90 -2.65 16.50 -9.64
N GLN A 91 -2.14 17.51 -10.36
CA GLN A 91 -0.74 17.54 -10.80
C GLN A 91 0.15 18.29 -9.80
N GLU A 92 -0.46 19.00 -8.88
CA GLU A 92 0.18 19.67 -7.75
C GLU A 92 0.64 18.64 -6.72
N ILE A 93 1.60 19.04 -5.89
CA ILE A 93 2.03 18.24 -4.74
C ILE A 93 0.89 18.19 -3.72
N THR A 94 0.53 16.98 -3.32
CA THR A 94 -0.53 16.74 -2.34
C THR A 94 -0.06 17.01 -0.90
N PRO A 95 -0.97 17.00 0.07
CA PRO A 95 -0.59 17.03 1.49
C PRO A 95 0.33 15.89 1.93
N GLN A 96 0.50 14.81 1.12
CA GLN A 96 1.47 13.76 1.40
C GLN A 96 2.91 14.11 0.95
N GLY A 97 3.13 15.31 0.36
CA GLY A 97 4.43 15.77 -0.11
C GLY A 97 4.84 15.26 -1.49
N TRP A 98 3.95 14.56 -2.21
CA TRP A 98 4.19 13.92 -3.49
C TRP A 98 3.04 14.18 -4.48
N ASN A 99 3.23 13.87 -5.77
CA ASN A 99 2.11 13.92 -6.72
C ASN A 99 1.08 12.84 -6.40
N ALA A 100 -0.19 13.10 -6.61
CA ALA A 100 -1.31 12.24 -6.22
C ALA A 100 -1.26 10.82 -6.80
N SER A 101 -0.58 10.64 -7.94
CA SER A 101 -0.64 9.38 -8.67
C SER A 101 0.56 9.20 -9.60
N TYR A 102 1.08 7.98 -9.64
CA TYR A 102 2.22 7.60 -10.48
C TYR A 102 1.93 6.36 -11.29
N ARG A 103 2.46 6.31 -12.51
CA ARG A 103 2.58 5.09 -13.32
C ARG A 103 3.96 4.50 -13.14
N LEU A 104 4.03 3.18 -12.94
CA LEU A 104 5.27 2.46 -12.71
C LEU A 104 5.41 1.25 -13.63
N HIS A 105 6.62 0.76 -13.70
CA HIS A 105 6.94 -0.60 -14.14
C HIS A 105 7.34 -1.40 -12.89
N GLN A 106 6.48 -2.31 -12.45
CA GLN A 106 6.62 -3.02 -11.17
C GLN A 106 8.00 -3.71 -10.99
N PRO A 107 8.59 -4.38 -12.00
CA PRO A 107 9.92 -4.97 -11.83
C PRO A 107 11.01 -3.97 -11.46
N ASP A 108 10.92 -2.70 -11.90
CA ASP A 108 11.90 -1.67 -11.53
C ASP A 108 11.78 -1.31 -10.04
N LEU A 109 10.56 -1.24 -9.52
CA LEU A 109 10.31 -1.06 -8.08
C LEU A 109 10.85 -2.25 -7.26
N GLU A 110 10.55 -3.49 -7.69
CA GLU A 110 11.02 -4.67 -6.98
C GLU A 110 12.56 -4.77 -6.96
N ARG A 111 13.24 -4.39 -8.06
CA ARG A 111 14.71 -4.32 -8.07
C ARG A 111 15.25 -3.33 -7.05
N LEU A 112 14.63 -2.16 -6.92
CA LEU A 112 15.04 -1.14 -5.94
C LEU A 112 14.82 -1.63 -4.50
N LEU A 113 13.65 -2.20 -4.21
CA LEU A 113 13.36 -2.76 -2.89
C LEU A 113 14.31 -3.89 -2.51
N ARG A 114 14.63 -4.81 -3.45
CA ARG A 114 15.57 -5.92 -3.22
C ARG A 114 17.01 -5.42 -3.07
N LYS A 115 17.44 -4.47 -3.93
CA LYS A 115 18.75 -3.80 -3.80
C LYS A 115 18.91 -3.15 -2.43
N LYS A 116 17.86 -2.52 -1.92
CA LYS A 116 17.87 -1.91 -0.58
C LYS A 116 18.03 -2.96 0.51
N LEU A 117 17.39 -4.14 0.40
CA LEU A 117 17.57 -5.24 1.35
C LEU A 117 19.00 -5.74 1.44
N GLU A 118 19.77 -5.70 0.34
CA GLU A 118 21.18 -6.09 0.31
C GLU A 118 22.08 -5.16 1.17
N SER A 119 21.61 -3.96 1.51
CA SER A 119 22.34 -3.02 2.36
C SER A 119 22.23 -3.29 3.86
N TYR A 120 21.43 -4.28 4.27
CA TYR A 120 21.20 -4.62 5.68
C TYR A 120 21.88 -5.94 6.07
N ASP A 121 22.73 -5.90 7.07
CA ASP A 121 23.42 -7.10 7.62
C ASP A 121 22.48 -8.02 8.42
N ASN A 122 21.35 -7.50 8.88
CA ASN A 122 20.33 -8.20 9.66
C ASN A 122 19.25 -8.90 8.82
N VAL A 123 19.40 -8.94 7.48
CA VAL A 123 18.46 -9.59 6.56
C VAL A 123 19.08 -10.82 5.90
N SER A 124 18.34 -11.92 5.88
CA SER A 124 18.68 -13.13 5.14
C SER A 124 17.64 -13.43 4.08
N VAL A 125 17.96 -13.20 2.80
CA VAL A 125 17.07 -13.50 1.67
C VAL A 125 17.42 -14.87 1.07
N LYS A 126 16.40 -15.73 0.89
CA LYS A 126 16.48 -17.04 0.26
C LYS A 126 15.50 -17.08 -0.92
N THR A 127 16.00 -16.86 -2.12
CA THR A 127 15.24 -17.04 -3.37
C THR A 127 15.30 -18.49 -3.83
N GLY A 128 14.41 -18.91 -4.75
CA GLY A 128 14.31 -20.30 -5.18
C GLY A 128 13.94 -21.25 -4.03
N THR A 129 13.29 -20.75 -2.98
CA THR A 129 13.03 -21.47 -1.74
C THR A 129 11.55 -21.44 -1.40
N ARG A 130 10.91 -22.59 -1.41
CA ARG A 130 9.49 -22.76 -1.07
C ARG A 130 9.34 -23.17 0.39
N VAL A 131 8.42 -22.54 1.10
CA VAL A 131 8.01 -22.99 2.44
C VAL A 131 7.19 -24.27 2.30
N ALA A 132 7.61 -25.33 2.98
CA ALA A 132 6.94 -26.64 2.97
C ALA A 132 5.97 -26.81 4.14
N SER A 133 6.37 -26.35 5.35
CA SER A 133 5.48 -26.31 6.52
C SER A 133 5.76 -25.08 7.38
N ILE A 134 4.74 -24.69 8.15
CA ILE A 134 4.78 -23.65 9.17
C ILE A 134 4.08 -24.23 10.41
N ASP A 135 4.82 -24.39 11.50
CA ASP A 135 4.33 -25.01 12.73
C ASP A 135 4.50 -24.03 13.89
N GLN A 136 3.37 -23.52 14.43
CA GLN A 136 3.40 -22.59 15.56
C GLN A 136 3.64 -23.36 16.86
N THR A 137 4.65 -22.94 17.59
CA THR A 137 5.01 -23.45 18.92
C THR A 137 4.78 -22.37 19.98
N GLY A 138 4.87 -22.72 21.28
CA GLY A 138 4.60 -21.75 22.36
C GLY A 138 5.42 -20.45 22.26
N ASN A 139 6.69 -20.52 21.85
CA ASN A 139 7.62 -19.38 21.85
C ASN A 139 8.03 -18.88 20.45
N GLY A 140 7.40 -19.39 19.39
CA GLY A 140 7.75 -18.99 18.03
C GLY A 140 7.09 -19.83 16.96
N VAL A 141 7.58 -19.74 15.75
CA VAL A 141 7.08 -20.47 14.60
C VAL A 141 8.26 -21.18 13.94
N ASP A 142 8.14 -22.48 13.78
CA ASP A 142 9.10 -23.31 13.04
C ASP A 142 8.70 -23.36 11.56
N LEU A 143 9.67 -23.17 10.69
CA LEU A 143 9.51 -23.24 9.24
C LEU A 143 10.39 -24.33 8.66
N LEU A 144 9.83 -25.15 7.80
CA LEU A 144 10.58 -26.02 6.92
C LEU A 144 10.60 -25.40 5.53
N ALA A 145 11.75 -25.01 5.06
CA ALA A 145 11.95 -24.41 3.75
C ALA A 145 12.70 -25.38 2.83
N HIS A 146 12.26 -25.49 1.58
CA HIS A 146 12.80 -26.38 0.57
C HIS A 146 13.42 -25.59 -0.57
N SER A 147 14.71 -25.77 -0.80
CA SER A 147 15.42 -25.18 -1.94
C SER A 147 15.07 -25.96 -3.22
N ILE A 148 14.53 -25.25 -4.21
CA ILE A 148 14.05 -25.83 -5.46
C ILE A 148 15.23 -26.30 -6.34
N SER A 149 16.37 -25.58 -6.28
CA SER A 149 17.52 -25.87 -7.13
C SER A 149 18.41 -27.02 -6.61
N THR A 150 18.50 -27.18 -5.28
CA THR A 150 19.37 -28.18 -4.64
C THR A 150 18.60 -29.37 -4.10
N ASP A 151 17.27 -29.33 -4.12
CA ASP A 151 16.39 -30.37 -3.55
C ASP A 151 16.67 -30.66 -2.06
N THR A 152 17.11 -29.62 -1.32
CA THR A 152 17.44 -29.73 0.10
C THR A 152 16.45 -28.92 0.95
N SER A 153 16.27 -29.39 2.20
CA SER A 153 15.39 -28.71 3.15
C SER A 153 16.20 -28.16 4.32
N GLU A 154 15.88 -26.93 4.71
CA GLU A 154 16.44 -26.27 5.88
C GLU A 154 15.33 -25.90 6.89
N LYS A 155 15.66 -25.98 8.18
CA LYS A 155 14.75 -25.59 9.26
C LYS A 155 15.16 -24.23 9.82
N TYR A 156 14.17 -23.35 9.94
CA TYR A 156 14.29 -22.03 10.55
C TYR A 156 13.29 -21.88 11.69
N ARG A 157 13.53 -20.91 12.57
CA ARG A 157 12.59 -20.45 13.59
C ARG A 157 12.49 -18.94 13.52
N ALA A 158 11.28 -18.40 13.69
CA ALA A 158 11.05 -16.98 13.84
C ALA A 158 10.10 -16.71 15.03
N GLN A 159 10.20 -15.53 15.63
CA GLN A 159 9.22 -15.14 16.65
C GLN A 159 7.85 -14.88 16.00
N TYR A 160 7.83 -14.27 14.81
CA TYR A 160 6.63 -14.02 14.02
C TYR A 160 6.86 -14.38 12.55
N VAL A 161 5.78 -14.81 11.87
CA VAL A 161 5.77 -15.12 10.44
C VAL A 161 4.73 -14.29 9.73
N ILE A 162 5.07 -13.71 8.60
CA ILE A 162 4.16 -12.89 7.81
C ILE A 162 4.06 -13.47 6.38
N GLY A 163 2.86 -13.96 6.03
CA GLY A 163 2.53 -14.42 4.69
C GLY A 163 2.25 -13.25 3.76
N CYS A 164 3.18 -13.01 2.84
CA CYS A 164 3.06 -12.11 1.69
C CYS A 164 3.11 -12.92 0.39
N ASP A 165 2.60 -14.14 0.42
CA ASP A 165 2.75 -15.21 -0.58
C ASP A 165 1.67 -15.20 -1.68
N GLY A 166 0.96 -14.05 -1.80
CA GLY A 166 0.10 -13.74 -2.93
C GLY A 166 -1.30 -14.36 -2.87
N ALA A 167 -2.09 -14.20 -3.93
CA ALA A 167 -3.51 -14.56 -3.98
C ALA A 167 -3.80 -16.04 -3.65
N ASN A 168 -2.86 -16.94 -3.98
CA ASN A 168 -2.95 -18.38 -3.68
C ASN A 168 -2.14 -18.74 -2.41
N SER A 169 -2.23 -17.91 -1.37
CA SER A 169 -1.44 -18.00 -0.15
C SER A 169 -1.59 -19.35 0.55
N GLN A 170 -0.45 -20.03 0.71
CA GLN A 170 -0.33 -21.21 1.56
C GLN A 170 -0.41 -20.82 3.05
N THR A 171 0.15 -19.66 3.41
CA THR A 171 0.08 -19.14 4.78
C THR A 171 -1.37 -18.92 5.22
N ARG A 172 -2.23 -18.36 4.34
CA ARG A 172 -3.67 -18.22 4.62
C ARG A 172 -4.34 -19.58 4.87
N THR A 173 -4.01 -20.59 4.08
CA THR A 173 -4.52 -21.96 4.25
C THR A 173 -4.08 -22.55 5.59
N ILE A 174 -2.83 -22.35 5.99
CA ILE A 174 -2.27 -22.86 7.25
C ILE A 174 -2.96 -22.23 8.47
N ILE A 175 -3.21 -20.92 8.45
CA ILE A 175 -3.98 -20.29 9.54
C ILE A 175 -5.49 -20.54 9.43
N GLN A 176 -5.94 -21.29 8.41
CA GLN A 176 -7.34 -21.63 8.16
C GLN A 176 -8.26 -20.40 8.08
N SER A 177 -7.77 -19.29 7.52
CA SER A 177 -8.57 -18.11 7.30
C SER A 177 -9.42 -18.27 6.05
N GLU A 178 -10.74 -18.16 6.23
CA GLU A 178 -11.71 -18.15 5.13
C GLU A 178 -11.68 -16.81 4.39
N LEU A 179 -12.14 -16.82 3.14
CA LEU A 179 -12.30 -15.63 2.33
C LEU A 179 -13.76 -15.18 2.28
N ASP A 180 -14.01 -13.92 2.59
CA ASP A 180 -15.24 -13.25 2.20
C ASP A 180 -15.15 -12.94 0.69
N ASP A 181 -15.97 -13.60 -0.11
CA ASP A 181 -16.06 -13.40 -1.55
C ASP A 181 -17.18 -12.40 -1.85
N TYR A 182 -16.84 -11.32 -2.56
CA TYR A 182 -17.79 -10.27 -2.92
C TYR A 182 -18.48 -10.53 -4.26
N GLY A 183 -18.27 -11.70 -4.87
CA GLY A 183 -18.97 -12.18 -6.06
C GLY A 183 -18.51 -11.55 -7.37
N PHE A 184 -17.49 -10.71 -7.36
CA PHE A 184 -16.93 -10.18 -8.60
C PHE A 184 -15.79 -11.09 -9.09
N GLN A 185 -15.95 -11.61 -10.32
CA GLN A 185 -14.94 -12.41 -11.00
C GLN A 185 -14.99 -12.12 -12.49
N GLU A 186 -13.87 -11.73 -13.08
CA GLU A 186 -13.77 -11.46 -14.53
C GLU A 186 -12.43 -11.92 -15.08
N ARG A 187 -12.45 -12.38 -16.35
CA ARG A 187 -11.25 -12.75 -17.10
C ARG A 187 -10.84 -11.58 -18.02
N TRP A 188 -9.58 -11.20 -17.94
CA TRP A 188 -9.03 -10.12 -18.75
C TRP A 188 -7.72 -10.52 -19.40
N LEU A 189 -7.57 -10.22 -20.69
CA LEU A 189 -6.31 -10.31 -21.42
C LEU A 189 -5.52 -9.03 -21.16
N VAL A 190 -4.35 -9.17 -20.55
CA VAL A 190 -3.41 -8.07 -20.29
C VAL A 190 -2.27 -8.14 -21.30
N ILE A 191 -2.09 -7.04 -22.04
CA ILE A 191 -1.12 -6.91 -23.12
C ILE A 191 -0.19 -5.74 -22.79
N ASP A 192 1.08 -6.00 -22.57
CA ASP A 192 2.10 -4.97 -22.41
C ASP A 192 2.95 -4.84 -23.68
N LEU A 193 3.15 -3.61 -24.12
CA LEU A 193 3.88 -3.26 -25.33
C LEU A 193 5.03 -2.30 -25.05
N ILE A 194 6.10 -2.43 -25.83
CA ILE A 194 7.18 -1.45 -25.92
C ILE A 194 7.11 -0.76 -27.28
N LEU A 195 6.92 0.56 -27.28
CA LEU A 195 6.89 1.36 -28.53
C LEU A 195 8.26 1.35 -29.20
N LYS A 196 8.30 1.12 -30.51
CA LYS A 196 9.49 1.26 -31.36
C LYS A 196 9.80 2.73 -31.64
N LYS A 197 8.76 3.55 -31.81
CA LYS A 197 8.82 5.00 -32.08
C LYS A 197 7.84 5.77 -31.18
N PRO A 198 8.02 7.09 -30.95
CA PRO A 198 7.06 7.89 -30.22
C PRO A 198 5.66 7.87 -30.84
N ARG A 199 4.61 7.75 -30.02
CA ARG A 199 3.18 7.78 -30.37
C ARG A 199 2.46 8.80 -29.46
N PRO A 200 2.63 10.12 -29.73
CA PRO A 200 1.98 11.17 -28.94
C PRO A 200 0.46 11.18 -29.09
N ASP A 201 -0.04 10.68 -30.21
CA ASP A 201 -1.47 10.53 -30.52
C ASP A 201 -2.22 9.61 -29.55
N LEU A 202 -1.54 8.65 -28.90
CA LEU A 202 -2.12 7.81 -27.85
C LEU A 202 -2.41 8.59 -26.55
N GLY A 203 -1.95 9.84 -26.45
CA GLY A 203 -2.19 10.72 -25.31
C GLY A 203 -1.48 10.29 -24.02
N ASP A 204 -1.74 11.02 -22.94
CA ASP A 204 -1.12 10.81 -21.61
C ASP A 204 -2.07 10.19 -20.60
N HIS A 205 -3.37 10.36 -20.77
CA HIS A 205 -4.38 9.77 -19.88
C HIS A 205 -4.51 8.26 -20.11
N SER A 206 -4.91 7.55 -19.08
CA SER A 206 -5.49 6.23 -19.25
C SER A 206 -6.92 6.37 -19.78
N ILE A 207 -7.34 5.45 -20.63
CA ILE A 207 -8.67 5.46 -21.23
C ILE A 207 -9.36 4.15 -20.86
N GLN A 208 -10.51 4.26 -20.25
CA GLN A 208 -11.45 3.16 -20.09
C GLN A 208 -12.47 3.23 -21.23
N PHE A 209 -12.39 2.31 -22.16
CA PHE A 209 -13.39 2.13 -23.21
C PHE A 209 -14.52 1.30 -22.64
N CYS A 210 -15.66 1.95 -22.40
CA CYS A 210 -16.88 1.32 -21.91
C CYS A 210 -17.69 0.79 -23.09
N LEU A 211 -17.17 -0.23 -23.75
CA LEU A 211 -17.82 -0.86 -24.91
C LEU A 211 -18.80 -1.93 -24.42
N PRO A 212 -20.05 -1.96 -24.92
CA PRO A 212 -21.07 -2.92 -24.47
C PRO A 212 -20.63 -4.38 -24.56
N ASP A 213 -19.95 -4.73 -25.65
CA ASP A 213 -19.56 -6.11 -25.93
C ASP A 213 -18.21 -6.49 -25.36
N ARG A 214 -17.27 -5.56 -25.29
CA ARG A 214 -15.89 -5.83 -24.87
C ARG A 214 -15.24 -4.59 -24.23
N PRO A 215 -15.50 -4.33 -22.96
CA PRO A 215 -14.78 -3.28 -22.23
C PRO A 215 -13.28 -3.48 -22.28
N MET A 216 -12.54 -2.36 -22.41
CA MET A 216 -11.09 -2.41 -22.41
C MET A 216 -10.48 -1.16 -21.78
N THR A 217 -9.28 -1.30 -21.26
CA THR A 217 -8.52 -0.21 -20.66
C THR A 217 -7.21 -0.01 -21.41
N TYR A 218 -6.92 1.22 -21.79
CA TYR A 218 -5.59 1.64 -22.19
C TYR A 218 -4.88 2.32 -21.02
N CYS A 219 -3.64 1.92 -20.74
CA CYS A 219 -2.79 2.54 -19.72
C CYS A 219 -1.46 3.00 -20.34
N ARG A 220 -1.13 4.29 -20.14
CA ARG A 220 0.17 4.80 -20.46
C ARG A 220 1.17 4.50 -19.35
N GLY A 221 2.09 3.57 -19.59
CA GLY A 221 3.21 3.27 -18.71
C GLY A 221 4.38 4.29 -18.80
N PRO A 222 5.42 4.14 -17.99
CA PRO A 222 6.64 4.93 -18.07
C PRO A 222 7.37 4.72 -19.42
N GLY A 223 8.02 5.79 -19.91
CA GLY A 223 8.82 5.71 -21.11
C GLY A 223 8.04 5.21 -22.34
N LYS A 224 8.55 4.15 -22.95
CA LYS A 224 7.97 3.53 -24.13
C LYS A 224 6.88 2.50 -23.85
N ARG A 225 6.57 2.18 -22.59
CA ARG A 225 5.60 1.12 -22.22
C ARG A 225 4.17 1.58 -22.39
N ARG A 226 3.35 0.68 -22.91
CA ARG A 226 1.90 0.83 -23.07
C ARG A 226 1.22 -0.46 -22.66
N ARG A 227 0.02 -0.37 -22.10
CA ARG A 227 -0.76 -1.53 -21.72
C ARG A 227 -2.18 -1.42 -22.25
N TRP A 228 -2.69 -2.53 -22.74
CA TRP A 228 -4.11 -2.76 -22.96
C TRP A 228 -4.58 -3.90 -22.08
N GLU A 229 -5.72 -3.72 -21.47
CA GLU A 229 -6.42 -4.74 -20.70
C GLU A 229 -7.80 -4.92 -21.36
N ILE A 230 -8.13 -6.14 -21.79
CA ILE A 230 -9.30 -6.43 -22.62
C ILE A 230 -10.11 -7.52 -21.95
N THR A 231 -11.41 -7.26 -21.71
CA THR A 231 -12.32 -8.26 -21.13
C THR A 231 -12.45 -9.46 -22.04
N LEU A 232 -12.44 -10.66 -21.48
CA LEU A 232 -12.64 -11.92 -22.16
C LEU A 232 -14.02 -12.50 -21.85
N MET A 233 -14.64 -13.11 -22.85
CA MET A 233 -15.85 -13.91 -22.68
C MET A 233 -15.49 -15.27 -22.08
N ASP A 234 -16.42 -15.89 -21.36
CA ASP A 234 -16.18 -17.19 -20.70
C ASP A 234 -15.81 -18.30 -21.69
N SER A 235 -16.31 -18.24 -22.90
CA SER A 235 -16.08 -19.22 -23.97
C SER A 235 -14.74 -19.04 -24.70
N GLU A 236 -14.01 -17.97 -24.47
CA GLU A 236 -12.76 -17.69 -25.20
C GLU A 236 -11.61 -18.54 -24.66
N ASP A 237 -10.95 -19.24 -25.57
CA ASP A 237 -9.80 -20.10 -25.29
C ASP A 237 -8.53 -19.25 -25.03
N GLU A 238 -7.79 -19.58 -23.98
CA GLU A 238 -6.63 -18.80 -23.54
C GLU A 238 -5.48 -18.83 -24.56
N GLU A 239 -5.24 -19.98 -25.23
CA GLU A 239 -4.19 -20.12 -26.21
C GLU A 239 -4.50 -19.26 -27.46
N TYR A 240 -5.75 -19.24 -27.89
CA TYR A 240 -6.20 -18.40 -28.99
C TYR A 240 -6.09 -16.91 -28.68
N VAL A 241 -6.63 -16.44 -27.54
CA VAL A 241 -6.66 -15.01 -27.23
C VAL A 241 -5.26 -14.44 -26.91
N THR A 242 -4.34 -15.27 -26.50
CA THR A 242 -2.94 -14.87 -26.27
C THR A 242 -2.06 -15.01 -27.51
N SER A 243 -2.59 -15.51 -28.66
CA SER A 243 -1.80 -15.61 -29.88
C SER A 243 -1.44 -14.21 -30.43
N PRO A 244 -0.22 -14.02 -30.98
CA PRO A 244 0.20 -12.73 -31.53
C PRO A 244 -0.75 -12.18 -32.59
N ASP A 245 -1.22 -13.03 -33.51
CA ASP A 245 -2.09 -12.62 -34.61
C ASP A 245 -3.43 -12.08 -34.08
N HIS A 246 -4.02 -12.76 -33.09
CA HIS A 246 -5.26 -12.30 -32.46
C HIS A 246 -5.04 -10.96 -31.73
N ILE A 247 -3.96 -10.85 -30.94
CA ILE A 247 -3.61 -9.61 -30.21
C ILE A 247 -3.46 -8.44 -31.18
N TRP A 248 -2.70 -8.59 -32.25
CA TRP A 248 -2.51 -7.51 -33.23
C TRP A 248 -3.81 -7.18 -33.98
N SER A 249 -4.70 -8.14 -34.18
CA SER A 249 -6.03 -7.88 -34.76
C SER A 249 -6.90 -7.02 -33.82
N LEU A 250 -6.84 -7.29 -32.50
CA LEU A 250 -7.56 -6.50 -31.48
C LEU A 250 -7.01 -5.07 -31.36
N LEU A 251 -5.69 -4.92 -31.42
CA LEU A 251 -5.02 -3.63 -31.21
C LEU A 251 -4.96 -2.75 -32.46
N LYS A 252 -5.29 -3.29 -33.65
CA LYS A 252 -5.18 -2.62 -34.95
C LYS A 252 -5.76 -1.19 -35.00
N PRO A 253 -6.87 -0.86 -34.31
CA PRO A 253 -7.39 0.52 -34.30
C PRO A 253 -6.42 1.55 -33.68
N TRP A 254 -5.49 1.13 -32.83
CA TRP A 254 -4.59 2.03 -32.08
C TRP A 254 -3.14 1.86 -32.46
N ILE A 255 -2.68 0.60 -32.66
CA ILE A 255 -1.26 0.30 -32.82
C ILE A 255 -1.06 -1.03 -33.56
N THR A 256 0.06 -1.11 -34.28
CA THR A 256 0.43 -2.29 -35.09
C THR A 256 1.79 -2.86 -34.67
N SER A 257 2.10 -4.07 -35.15
CA SER A 257 3.40 -4.73 -34.92
C SER A 257 4.61 -3.97 -35.49
N ASP A 258 4.41 -3.07 -36.45
CA ASP A 258 5.47 -2.22 -36.97
C ASP A 258 5.84 -1.08 -36.01
N GLU A 259 4.94 -0.73 -35.10
CA GLU A 259 5.04 0.41 -34.20
C GLU A 259 5.42 0.02 -32.78
N ALA A 260 5.16 -1.24 -32.37
CA ALA A 260 5.48 -1.74 -31.05
C ALA A 260 5.88 -3.22 -31.08
N GLU A 261 6.45 -3.66 -29.97
CA GLU A 261 6.76 -5.07 -29.67
C GLU A 261 5.92 -5.56 -28.48
N LEU A 262 5.50 -6.82 -28.53
CA LEU A 262 4.87 -7.48 -27.39
C LEU A 262 5.89 -7.77 -26.31
N GLU A 263 5.78 -7.08 -25.15
CA GLU A 263 6.57 -7.35 -23.96
C GLU A 263 5.93 -8.49 -23.15
N ARG A 264 4.58 -8.50 -23.09
CA ARG A 264 3.82 -9.47 -22.31
C ARG A 264 2.41 -9.68 -22.87
N ARG A 265 1.92 -10.88 -22.64
CA ARG A 265 0.52 -11.28 -22.87
C ARG A 265 0.14 -12.33 -21.82
N ALA A 266 -0.94 -12.11 -21.10
CA ALA A 266 -1.41 -13.06 -20.10
C ALA A 266 -2.89 -12.87 -19.81
N VAL A 267 -3.57 -13.97 -19.53
CA VAL A 267 -4.95 -13.93 -19.02
C VAL A 267 -4.90 -13.91 -17.49
N TYR A 268 -5.66 -12.98 -16.91
CA TYR A 268 -5.88 -12.88 -15.48
C TYR A 268 -7.35 -13.09 -15.17
N THR A 269 -7.61 -13.86 -14.13
CA THR A 269 -8.92 -13.88 -13.47
C THR A 269 -8.86 -12.98 -12.27
N PHE A 270 -9.46 -11.81 -12.36
CA PHE A 270 -9.60 -10.89 -11.25
C PHE A 270 -10.73 -11.32 -10.33
N LYS A 271 -10.51 -11.24 -9.03
CA LYS A 271 -11.45 -11.59 -7.98
C LYS A 271 -11.53 -10.47 -6.95
N SER A 272 -12.60 -10.47 -6.17
CA SER A 272 -12.80 -9.55 -5.04
C SER A 272 -13.00 -10.35 -3.76
N GLN A 273 -11.92 -10.56 -3.02
CA GLN A 273 -11.92 -11.41 -1.85
C GLN A 273 -11.10 -10.77 -0.71
N VAL A 274 -11.57 -10.91 0.53
CA VAL A 274 -10.85 -10.46 1.73
C VAL A 274 -10.87 -11.59 2.76
N ALA A 275 -9.70 -11.93 3.30
CA ALA A 275 -9.58 -12.90 4.39
C ALA A 275 -10.29 -12.40 5.64
N ARG A 276 -10.97 -13.30 6.34
CA ARG A 276 -11.70 -12.97 7.59
C ARG A 276 -10.75 -12.73 8.74
N GLU A 277 -9.69 -13.54 8.82
CA GLU A 277 -8.66 -13.46 9.86
C GLU A 277 -7.31 -13.13 9.21
N TRP A 278 -6.69 -12.05 9.65
CA TRP A 278 -5.36 -11.65 9.17
C TRP A 278 -4.24 -12.02 10.15
N ARG A 279 -4.61 -12.62 11.27
CA ARG A 279 -3.69 -13.08 12.30
C ARG A 279 -4.20 -14.35 12.95
N ARG A 280 -3.31 -15.30 13.18
CA ARG A 280 -3.53 -16.41 14.12
C ARG A 280 -2.27 -16.62 14.96
N GLY A 281 -2.35 -16.15 16.22
CA GLY A 281 -1.22 -16.18 17.14
C GLY A 281 -0.03 -15.36 16.63
N ARG A 282 1.04 -16.02 16.19
CA ARG A 282 2.28 -15.40 15.70
C ARG A 282 2.40 -15.36 14.17
N ILE A 283 1.36 -15.76 13.45
CA ILE A 283 1.33 -15.79 11.99
C ILE A 283 0.36 -14.74 11.49
N PHE A 284 0.81 -13.92 10.53
CA PHE A 284 0.08 -12.80 9.92
C PHE A 284 -0.07 -12.97 8.42
N LEU A 285 -1.04 -12.30 7.84
CA LEU A 285 -1.22 -12.15 6.39
C LEU A 285 -1.10 -10.67 6.01
N ALA A 286 -0.51 -10.39 4.83
CA ALA A 286 -0.45 -9.05 4.24
C ALA A 286 -0.49 -9.12 2.71
N GLY A 287 -0.99 -8.05 2.07
CA GLY A 287 -1.13 -7.97 0.63
C GLY A 287 -2.10 -8.99 0.05
N ASP A 288 -1.82 -9.50 -1.16
CA ASP A 288 -2.70 -10.44 -1.85
C ASP A 288 -2.96 -11.75 -1.06
N ALA A 289 -2.12 -12.08 -0.07
CA ALA A 289 -2.38 -13.17 0.85
C ALA A 289 -3.61 -12.90 1.74
N ALA A 290 -3.87 -11.65 2.08
CA ALA A 290 -4.98 -11.20 2.91
C ALA A 290 -6.17 -10.71 2.09
N HIS A 291 -5.96 -10.12 0.90
CA HIS A 291 -7.02 -9.55 0.07
C HIS A 291 -6.64 -9.52 -1.41
N VAL A 292 -7.61 -9.82 -2.24
CA VAL A 292 -7.52 -9.72 -3.70
C VAL A 292 -8.56 -8.71 -4.18
N THR A 293 -8.17 -7.75 -4.98
CA THR A 293 -9.05 -6.69 -5.47
C THR A 293 -9.02 -6.60 -7.01
N PRO A 294 -10.16 -6.26 -7.65
CA PRO A 294 -10.18 -5.95 -9.07
C PRO A 294 -9.25 -4.77 -9.39
N PRO A 295 -8.71 -4.69 -10.62
CA PRO A 295 -7.66 -3.73 -10.98
C PRO A 295 -8.15 -2.29 -11.18
N PHE A 296 -9.46 -2.05 -11.23
CA PHE A 296 -10.07 -0.81 -11.71
C PHE A 296 -9.67 0.47 -10.96
N LEU A 297 -9.30 0.35 -9.68
CA LEU A 297 -8.73 1.45 -8.90
C LEU A 297 -7.19 1.53 -8.99
N GLY A 298 -6.53 0.47 -9.47
CA GLY A 298 -5.07 0.34 -9.41
C GLY A 298 -4.52 0.23 -7.98
N GLN A 299 -5.32 -0.20 -6.99
CA GLN A 299 -4.97 -0.12 -5.57
C GLN A 299 -4.49 -1.44 -4.94
N GLY A 300 -4.52 -2.58 -5.66
CA GLY A 300 -4.15 -3.87 -5.05
C GLY A 300 -2.76 -3.87 -4.39
N MET A 301 -1.74 -3.46 -5.12
CA MET A 301 -0.37 -3.33 -4.59
C MET A 301 -0.30 -2.28 -3.46
N CYS A 302 -0.99 -1.16 -3.61
CA CYS A 302 -0.98 -0.06 -2.64
C CYS A 302 -1.57 -0.49 -1.29
N ILE A 303 -2.69 -1.23 -1.28
CA ILE A 303 -3.28 -1.77 -0.05
C ILE A 303 -2.26 -2.68 0.66
N GLY A 304 -1.59 -3.57 -0.06
CA GLY A 304 -0.58 -4.46 0.50
C GLY A 304 0.65 -3.73 1.05
N ILE A 305 1.09 -2.64 0.42
CA ILE A 305 2.19 -1.81 0.94
C ILE A 305 1.74 -1.07 2.21
N ARG A 306 0.49 -0.60 2.27
CA ARG A 306 -0.09 -0.02 3.50
C ARG A 306 -0.18 -1.05 4.62
N ASP A 307 -0.47 -2.33 4.31
CA ASP A 307 -0.44 -3.39 5.31
C ASP A 307 0.96 -3.54 5.91
N ALA A 308 1.97 -3.59 5.05
CA ALA A 308 3.38 -3.68 5.46
C ALA A 308 3.79 -2.48 6.33
N PHE A 309 3.39 -1.26 5.94
CA PHE A 309 3.72 -0.03 6.66
C PHE A 309 3.05 0.03 8.05
N ASN A 310 1.81 -0.44 8.16
CA ASN A 310 1.07 -0.52 9.41
C ASN A 310 1.60 -1.63 10.34
N LEU A 311 1.94 -2.80 9.80
CA LEU A 311 2.35 -3.96 10.61
C LEU A 311 3.79 -3.84 11.13
N ALA A 312 4.70 -3.28 10.31
CA ALA A 312 6.14 -3.30 10.61
C ALA A 312 6.49 -2.62 11.94
N TRP A 313 5.99 -1.41 12.20
CA TRP A 313 6.29 -0.71 13.44
C TRP A 313 5.67 -1.37 14.67
N LYS A 314 4.50 -2.00 14.52
CA LYS A 314 3.83 -2.73 15.60
C LYS A 314 4.63 -3.98 15.99
N LEU A 315 5.11 -4.73 14.98
CA LEU A 315 6.01 -5.86 15.22
C LEU A 315 7.32 -5.41 15.87
N GLY A 316 7.92 -4.32 15.38
CA GLY A 316 9.11 -3.75 15.97
C GLY A 316 8.94 -3.45 17.46
N SER A 317 7.92 -2.67 17.82
CA SER A 317 7.64 -2.29 19.20
C SER A 317 7.39 -3.49 20.12
N VAL A 318 6.74 -4.56 19.62
CA VAL A 318 6.49 -5.77 20.42
C VAL A 318 7.73 -6.63 20.56
N ILE A 319 8.52 -6.80 19.52
CA ILE A 319 9.71 -7.64 19.52
C ILE A 319 10.81 -7.01 20.37
N THR A 320 10.97 -5.70 20.33
CA THR A 320 11.91 -4.96 21.20
C THR A 320 11.42 -4.83 22.66
N GLN A 321 10.27 -5.41 22.97
CA GLN A 321 9.61 -5.38 24.29
C GLN A 321 9.23 -3.98 24.77
N GLU A 322 9.11 -3.03 23.88
CA GLU A 322 8.59 -1.70 24.17
C GLU A 322 7.08 -1.70 24.38
N ALA A 323 6.37 -2.57 23.65
CA ALA A 323 4.92 -2.72 23.69
C ALA A 323 4.48 -4.15 24.02
N ASP A 324 3.28 -4.27 24.63
CA ASP A 324 2.62 -5.55 24.84
C ASP A 324 2.12 -6.15 23.52
N SER A 325 2.03 -7.48 23.45
CA SER A 325 1.61 -8.21 22.25
C SER A 325 0.18 -7.92 21.80
N SER A 326 -0.67 -7.36 22.67
CA SER A 326 -2.02 -6.88 22.32
C SER A 326 -2.00 -5.74 21.29
N LEU A 327 -0.89 -4.99 21.17
CA LEU A 327 -0.72 -4.00 20.10
C LEU A 327 -0.94 -4.60 18.72
N LEU A 328 -0.57 -5.87 18.52
CA LEU A 328 -0.66 -6.56 17.23
C LEU A 328 -2.11 -6.90 16.83
N GLU A 329 -3.08 -6.84 17.74
CA GLU A 329 -4.50 -7.01 17.43
C GLU A 329 -5.02 -5.85 16.60
N SER A 330 -4.53 -4.63 16.88
CA SER A 330 -4.89 -3.44 16.13
C SER A 330 -4.55 -3.50 14.63
N TYR A 331 -3.66 -4.40 14.19
CA TYR A 331 -3.36 -4.58 12.77
C TYR A 331 -4.59 -5.04 11.97
N ALA A 332 -5.20 -6.14 12.40
CA ALA A 332 -6.38 -6.68 11.73
C ALA A 332 -7.58 -5.71 11.85
N ASP A 333 -7.81 -5.15 13.04
CA ASP A 333 -8.90 -4.20 13.28
C ASP A 333 -8.84 -2.99 12.34
N GLU A 334 -7.66 -2.42 12.17
CA GLU A 334 -7.44 -1.26 11.32
C GLU A 334 -7.46 -1.58 9.83
N ARG A 335 -6.78 -2.68 9.42
CA ARG A 335 -6.51 -2.93 8.01
C ARG A 335 -7.63 -3.67 7.29
N ILE A 336 -8.38 -4.56 7.95
CA ILE A 336 -9.48 -5.31 7.30
C ILE A 336 -10.55 -4.35 6.78
N SER A 337 -11.02 -3.43 7.61
CA SER A 337 -12.08 -2.49 7.22
C SER A 337 -11.60 -1.52 6.12
N HIS A 338 -10.36 -1.06 6.22
CA HIS A 338 -9.72 -0.20 5.23
C HIS A 338 -9.57 -0.90 3.86
N ALA A 339 -9.09 -2.14 3.82
CA ALA A 339 -8.99 -2.93 2.60
C ALA A 339 -10.37 -3.20 1.98
N ARG A 340 -11.37 -3.54 2.81
CA ARG A 340 -12.76 -3.73 2.37
C ARG A 340 -13.36 -2.50 1.68
N ALA A 341 -13.02 -1.30 2.14
CA ALA A 341 -13.48 -0.06 1.50
C ALA A 341 -12.95 0.05 0.06
N TYR A 342 -11.66 -0.21 -0.15
CA TYR A 342 -11.08 -0.23 -1.50
C TYR A 342 -11.66 -1.32 -2.38
N VAL A 343 -11.84 -2.55 -1.87
CA VAL A 343 -12.43 -3.66 -2.63
C VAL A 343 -13.85 -3.31 -3.09
N LYS A 344 -14.68 -2.78 -2.20
CA LYS A 344 -16.05 -2.37 -2.53
C LYS A 344 -16.07 -1.25 -3.57
N MET A 345 -15.19 -0.25 -3.48
CA MET A 345 -15.11 0.81 -4.46
C MET A 345 -14.61 0.29 -5.81
N ALA A 346 -13.64 -0.63 -5.82
CA ALA A 346 -13.19 -1.26 -7.07
C ALA A 346 -14.32 -2.01 -7.79
N ILE A 347 -15.18 -2.70 -7.04
CA ILE A 347 -16.35 -3.37 -7.58
C ILE A 347 -17.34 -2.35 -8.18
N LYS A 348 -17.63 -1.24 -7.47
CA LYS A 348 -18.51 -0.17 -8.00
C LYS A 348 -18.00 0.37 -9.34
N ILE A 349 -16.67 0.65 -9.43
CA ILE A 349 -16.08 1.11 -10.71
C ILE A 349 -16.19 0.02 -11.79
N GLY A 350 -15.96 -1.25 -11.45
CA GLY A 350 -16.19 -2.37 -12.39
C GLY A 350 -17.62 -2.41 -12.93
N GLN A 351 -18.62 -2.20 -12.08
CA GLN A 351 -20.02 -2.14 -12.49
C GLN A 351 -20.29 -0.98 -13.47
N ILE A 352 -19.65 0.19 -13.27
CA ILE A 352 -19.74 1.32 -14.20
C ILE A 352 -19.21 0.91 -15.58
N ILE A 353 -18.08 0.21 -15.64
CA ILE A 353 -17.44 -0.21 -16.89
C ILE A 353 -18.39 -1.05 -17.77
N HIS A 354 -19.23 -1.87 -17.13
CA HIS A 354 -20.14 -2.79 -17.83
C HIS A 354 -21.56 -2.25 -18.07
N SER A 355 -21.95 -1.15 -17.45
CA SER A 355 -23.35 -0.71 -17.39
C SER A 355 -23.68 0.56 -18.18
N VAL A 356 -22.88 0.90 -19.19
CA VAL A 356 -22.94 2.15 -19.98
C VAL A 356 -24.33 2.53 -20.54
N ASN A 357 -25.29 1.61 -20.56
CA ASN A 357 -26.66 1.87 -21.02
C ASN A 357 -27.68 2.17 -19.89
N SER A 358 -27.28 2.21 -18.63
CA SER A 358 -28.21 2.50 -17.54
C SER A 358 -27.85 3.84 -16.87
N ASN A 359 -28.73 4.83 -17.03
CA ASN A 359 -28.65 6.13 -16.34
C ASN A 359 -28.53 6.03 -14.80
N ASN A 360 -28.64 4.83 -14.23
CA ASN A 360 -28.63 4.56 -12.81
C ASN A 360 -27.23 4.35 -12.21
N VAL A 361 -26.21 4.03 -13.01
CA VAL A 361 -24.90 3.62 -12.49
C VAL A 361 -24.03 4.80 -12.10
N LEU A 362 -24.17 5.92 -12.79
CA LEU A 362 -23.46 7.17 -12.39
C LEU A 362 -23.97 7.70 -11.04
N THR A 363 -25.20 7.35 -10.64
CA THR A 363 -25.75 7.73 -9.32
C THR A 363 -25.07 6.97 -8.18
N ASP A 364 -24.57 5.75 -8.40
CA ASP A 364 -23.94 4.94 -7.36
C ASP A 364 -22.54 5.45 -6.91
N VAL A 365 -21.92 6.32 -7.71
CA VAL A 365 -20.65 6.99 -7.37
C VAL A 365 -20.81 8.50 -7.17
N SER A 366 -22.03 9.02 -7.20
CA SER A 366 -22.31 10.47 -7.08
C SER A 366 -21.78 11.06 -5.76
N GLU A 367 -21.77 10.28 -4.68
CA GLU A 367 -21.18 10.67 -3.39
C GLU A 367 -19.66 10.87 -3.44
N HIS A 368 -19.00 10.38 -4.48
CA HIS A 368 -17.57 10.53 -4.73
C HIS A 368 -17.25 11.43 -5.93
N GLN A 369 -18.25 12.16 -6.43
CA GLN A 369 -18.08 13.13 -7.51
C GLN A 369 -18.02 14.55 -6.98
N THR A 370 -17.25 15.39 -7.67
CA THR A 370 -17.30 16.86 -7.48
C THR A 370 -18.60 17.43 -8.05
N ALA A 371 -18.88 18.69 -7.76
CA ALA A 371 -19.99 19.42 -8.38
C ALA A 371 -19.87 19.50 -9.92
N SER A 372 -18.66 19.35 -10.48
CA SER A 372 -18.38 19.24 -11.93
C SER A 372 -18.54 17.84 -12.49
N GLY A 373 -18.90 16.83 -11.67
CA GLY A 373 -19.08 15.45 -12.09
C GLY A 373 -17.78 14.64 -12.21
N GLU A 374 -16.65 15.15 -11.75
CA GLU A 374 -15.37 14.44 -11.74
C GLU A 374 -15.31 13.45 -10.57
N LEU A 375 -14.79 12.25 -10.82
CA LEU A 375 -14.61 11.25 -9.78
C LEU A 375 -13.43 11.63 -8.86
N GLN A 376 -13.64 11.53 -7.56
CA GLN A 376 -12.58 11.72 -6.56
C GLN A 376 -11.98 10.38 -6.12
N SER A 377 -10.67 10.40 -5.83
CA SER A 377 -10.01 9.24 -5.21
C SER A 377 -10.49 9.07 -3.77
N ILE A 378 -10.74 7.82 -3.38
CA ILE A 378 -11.07 7.53 -1.99
C ILE A 378 -9.82 7.48 -1.13
N THR A 379 -9.94 7.98 0.10
CA THR A 379 -8.92 7.84 1.15
C THR A 379 -9.62 7.33 2.42
N PRO A 380 -9.89 6.02 2.50
CA PRO A 380 -10.58 5.45 3.65
C PRO A 380 -9.80 5.68 4.94
N LYS A 381 -10.51 5.82 6.05
CA LYS A 381 -9.90 5.76 7.37
C LYS A 381 -9.46 4.34 7.71
N LEU A 382 -8.48 4.23 8.60
CA LEU A 382 -8.21 2.98 9.30
C LEU A 382 -9.45 2.55 10.10
N GLY A 383 -9.60 1.25 10.30
CA GLY A 383 -10.64 0.71 11.17
C GLY A 383 -10.46 1.16 12.62
N SER A 384 -11.54 1.03 13.39
CA SER A 384 -11.52 1.36 14.82
C SER A 384 -10.65 0.36 15.60
N SER A 385 -9.70 0.88 16.34
CA SER A 385 -8.79 0.14 17.21
C SER A 385 -8.50 0.97 18.48
N SER A 386 -7.75 0.41 19.41
CA SER A 386 -7.26 1.16 20.57
C SER A 386 -6.35 2.34 20.20
N LEU A 387 -5.87 2.41 18.95
CA LEU A 387 -4.97 3.45 18.45
C LEU A 387 -5.65 4.50 17.56
N THR A 388 -6.90 4.26 17.18
CA THR A 388 -7.68 5.10 16.26
C THR A 388 -9.07 5.44 16.80
N ALA A 389 -9.35 5.07 18.05
CA ALA A 389 -10.61 5.41 18.70
C ALA A 389 -10.72 6.94 18.86
N PRO A 390 -11.85 7.56 18.50
CA PRO A 390 -12.06 8.98 18.72
C PRO A 390 -11.86 9.33 20.18
N GLN A 391 -11.13 10.41 20.45
CA GLN A 391 -10.96 10.91 21.79
C GLN A 391 -12.19 11.72 22.22
N PRO A 392 -12.61 11.65 23.50
CA PRO A 392 -13.85 12.30 23.96
C PRO A 392 -13.94 13.78 23.66
N ASP A 393 -12.78 14.47 23.62
CA ASP A 393 -12.70 15.93 23.41
C ASP A 393 -12.18 16.30 22.00
N SER A 394 -11.99 15.31 21.12
CA SER A 394 -11.57 15.50 19.73
C SER A 394 -12.80 15.54 18.81
N ASN A 395 -13.11 16.70 18.26
CA ASN A 395 -14.15 16.85 17.24
C ASN A 395 -13.58 16.81 15.81
N THR A 396 -12.29 16.47 15.65
CA THR A 396 -11.61 16.64 14.35
C THR A 396 -11.93 15.55 13.34
N ASN A 397 -12.36 14.38 13.82
CA ASN A 397 -12.50 13.19 12.95
C ASN A 397 -11.21 12.84 12.15
N ALA A 398 -10.03 13.27 12.65
CA ALA A 398 -8.73 13.11 11.99
C ALA A 398 -8.07 11.77 12.30
N GLU A 399 -8.36 11.16 13.45
CA GLU A 399 -7.78 9.88 13.88
C GLU A 399 -8.05 8.78 12.84
N GLY A 400 -7.00 8.01 12.54
CA GLY A 400 -7.04 6.98 11.50
C GLY A 400 -7.02 7.52 10.07
N ARG A 401 -6.84 8.83 9.84
CA ARG A 401 -6.57 9.41 8.51
C ARG A 401 -5.07 9.59 8.28
N PRO A 402 -4.60 9.58 7.02
CA PRO A 402 -3.22 9.95 6.71
C PRO A 402 -2.92 11.36 7.21
N ALA A 403 -1.82 11.48 7.96
CA ALA A 403 -1.32 12.78 8.40
C ALA A 403 -0.61 13.50 7.24
N PRO A 404 -0.77 14.80 7.07
CA PRO A 404 -0.02 15.52 6.05
C PRO A 404 1.49 15.48 6.34
N GLN A 405 2.27 15.63 5.30
CA GLN A 405 3.71 15.83 5.36
C GLN A 405 4.00 17.31 5.10
N PHE A 406 4.88 17.92 5.88
CA PHE A 406 5.23 19.32 5.76
C PHE A 406 6.75 19.51 5.85
N ARG A 407 7.21 20.74 5.50
CA ARG A 407 8.63 21.08 5.51
C ARG A 407 9.10 21.48 6.89
N ILE A 408 10.31 21.06 7.24
CA ILE A 408 10.95 21.34 8.54
C ILE A 408 11.96 22.47 8.38
N GLN A 409 11.82 23.50 9.20
CA GLN A 409 12.71 24.67 9.24
C GLN A 409 13.80 24.50 10.33
N PRO A 410 15.04 25.04 10.15
CA PRO A 410 15.55 25.66 8.92
C PRO A 410 15.93 24.58 7.90
N GLY A 411 15.52 24.79 6.65
CA GLY A 411 15.80 23.87 5.57
C GLY A 411 14.56 23.58 4.73
N ASP A 412 14.67 22.65 3.81
CA ASP A 412 13.60 22.31 2.87
C ASP A 412 13.28 20.80 2.91
N GLN A 413 13.74 20.12 3.97
CA GLN A 413 13.49 18.70 4.16
C GLN A 413 12.05 18.44 4.58
N LEU A 414 11.47 17.39 4.05
CA LEU A 414 10.16 16.95 4.45
C LEU A 414 10.19 16.29 5.84
N LEU A 415 9.08 16.32 6.54
CA LEU A 415 8.95 15.72 7.88
C LEU A 415 9.54 14.31 7.95
N ASP A 416 9.26 13.47 6.96
CA ASP A 416 9.66 12.07 6.95
C ASP A 416 11.17 11.88 6.76
N ASP A 417 11.85 12.80 6.06
CA ASP A 417 13.31 12.79 5.91
C ASP A 417 14.01 13.04 7.24
N VAL A 418 13.40 13.86 8.11
CA VAL A 418 13.95 14.23 9.40
C VAL A 418 13.52 13.27 10.51
N SER A 419 12.23 12.93 10.54
CA SER A 419 11.68 12.04 11.58
C SER A 419 12.04 10.57 11.34
N GLY A 420 12.26 10.15 10.09
CA GLY A 420 12.36 8.74 9.75
C GLY A 420 11.10 7.96 10.15
N TYR A 421 11.20 6.65 10.25
CA TYR A 421 10.08 5.77 10.61
C TYR A 421 9.83 5.75 12.13
N ARG A 422 9.53 6.93 12.71
CA ARG A 422 9.34 7.14 14.16
C ARG A 422 7.97 7.75 14.45
N HIS A 423 7.52 7.65 15.70
CA HIS A 423 6.39 8.41 16.22
C HIS A 423 6.74 9.90 16.24
N VAL A 424 5.77 10.74 15.86
CA VAL A 424 5.93 12.20 15.87
C VAL A 424 4.87 12.81 16.80
N ILE A 425 5.29 13.73 17.64
CA ILE A 425 4.40 14.55 18.48
C ILE A 425 4.57 16.01 18.11
N ILE A 426 3.47 16.68 17.86
CA ILE A 426 3.40 18.12 17.58
C ILE A 426 2.74 18.76 18.79
N SER A 427 3.44 19.65 19.49
CA SER A 427 2.89 20.38 20.64
C SER A 427 3.80 21.55 21.03
N ASP A 428 3.25 22.61 21.62
CA ASP A 428 3.97 23.80 22.07
C ASP A 428 5.06 23.51 23.12
N THR A 429 4.83 22.52 23.96
CA THR A 429 5.78 22.08 24.99
C THR A 429 6.17 20.64 24.75
N ARG A 430 7.46 20.36 24.91
CA ARG A 430 7.93 18.96 24.82
C ARG A 430 7.37 18.18 26.00
N PRO A 431 6.65 17.07 25.76
CA PRO A 431 6.13 16.26 26.84
C PRO A 431 7.27 15.68 27.70
N VAL A 432 7.15 15.82 29.00
CA VAL A 432 7.99 15.10 29.97
C VAL A 432 7.49 13.65 30.03
N GLY A 433 8.41 12.70 30.21
CA GLY A 433 8.05 11.29 30.32
C GLY A 433 7.79 10.58 29.00
N LEU A 434 8.23 11.12 27.85
CA LEU A 434 8.30 10.38 26.60
C LEU A 434 9.62 9.60 26.51
N LYS A 435 9.53 8.40 25.91
CA LYS A 435 10.72 7.62 25.58
C LYS A 435 11.58 8.30 24.51
N ASP A 436 12.89 8.01 24.56
CA ASP A 436 13.80 8.34 23.48
C ASP A 436 13.32 7.69 22.17
N GLY A 437 13.49 8.36 21.03
CA GLY A 437 13.04 7.87 19.73
C GLY A 437 11.68 8.43 19.28
N VAL A 438 10.90 9.08 20.14
CA VAL A 438 9.76 9.90 19.71
C VAL A 438 10.27 11.24 19.20
N PHE A 439 9.90 11.60 17.98
CA PHE A 439 10.29 12.86 17.35
C PHE A 439 9.30 13.95 17.77
N TRP A 440 9.80 15.00 18.43
CA TRP A 440 8.97 16.11 18.87
C TRP A 440 9.15 17.33 17.97
N ILE A 441 8.05 18.00 17.68
CA ILE A 441 7.96 19.22 16.86
C ILE A 441 7.32 20.32 17.68
N ASN A 442 8.01 21.46 17.77
CA ASN A 442 7.44 22.69 18.31
C ASN A 442 6.75 23.48 17.15
N PRO A 443 5.43 23.61 17.13
CA PRO A 443 4.72 24.30 16.06
C PRO A 443 5.08 25.80 15.99
N ARG A 444 5.49 26.43 17.08
CA ARG A 444 5.96 27.83 17.08
C ARG A 444 7.22 28.06 16.24
N GLN A 445 7.98 26.99 16.00
CA GLN A 445 9.20 27.01 15.18
C GLN A 445 8.95 26.44 13.77
N GLN A 446 7.77 25.91 13.50
CA GLN A 446 7.42 25.19 12.28
C GLN A 446 6.07 25.70 11.75
N PRO A 447 6.06 26.70 10.85
CA PRO A 447 4.82 27.34 10.38
C PRO A 447 3.80 26.38 9.80
N GLU A 448 4.22 25.37 9.00
CA GLU A 448 3.30 24.39 8.43
C GLU A 448 2.71 23.44 9.48
N ALA A 449 3.45 23.13 10.56
CA ALA A 449 2.92 22.37 11.69
C ALA A 449 1.92 23.21 12.49
N SER A 450 2.16 24.52 12.64
CA SER A 450 1.19 25.45 13.26
C SER A 450 -0.11 25.49 12.45
N SER A 451 0.00 25.66 11.13
CA SER A 451 -1.17 25.67 10.24
C SER A 451 -1.98 24.38 10.35
N LEU A 452 -1.32 23.21 10.41
CA LEU A 452 -2.01 21.94 10.62
C LEU A 452 -2.83 21.91 11.91
N LEU A 453 -2.25 22.41 13.03
CA LEU A 453 -2.98 22.46 14.30
C LEU A 453 -4.14 23.45 14.25
N GLU A 454 -3.97 24.60 13.61
CA GLU A 454 -4.99 25.62 13.42
C GLU A 454 -6.14 25.10 12.54
N ASP A 455 -5.84 24.48 11.40
CA ASP A 455 -6.83 23.92 10.46
C ASP A 455 -7.68 22.83 11.11
N LEU A 456 -7.09 22.06 12.03
CA LEU A 456 -7.79 21.04 12.79
C LEU A 456 -8.42 21.57 14.09
N GLU A 457 -8.21 22.83 14.42
CA GLU A 457 -8.64 23.47 15.69
C GLU A 457 -8.18 22.68 16.92
N ILE A 458 -6.92 22.23 16.95
CA ILE A 458 -6.29 21.45 18.03
C ILE A 458 -5.03 22.14 18.54
N ALA A 459 -4.53 21.72 19.72
CA ALA A 459 -3.28 22.20 20.28
C ALA A 459 -2.16 21.17 20.26
N ALA A 460 -2.50 19.88 20.13
CA ALA A 460 -1.49 18.83 20.08
C ALA A 460 -1.94 17.64 19.23
N ALA A 461 -0.98 16.98 18.58
CA ALA A 461 -1.22 15.83 17.73
C ALA A 461 -0.13 14.76 17.90
N TRP A 462 -0.54 13.50 17.76
CA TRP A 462 0.34 12.34 17.64
C TRP A 462 0.20 11.73 16.26
N ILE A 463 1.30 11.65 15.51
CA ILE A 463 1.41 10.97 14.22
C ILE A 463 2.18 9.67 14.44
N ARG A 464 1.63 8.58 13.96
CA ARG A 464 2.20 7.23 14.08
C ARG A 464 3.33 7.02 13.06
N PRO A 465 4.20 5.99 13.22
CA PRO A 465 5.24 5.68 12.22
C PRO A 465 4.69 5.39 10.82
N ASP A 466 3.51 4.80 10.71
CA ASP A 466 2.81 4.55 9.46
C ASP A 466 2.08 5.80 8.90
N ARG A 467 2.39 6.97 9.44
CA ARG A 467 1.90 8.27 8.98
C ARG A 467 0.38 8.48 9.05
N TYR A 468 -0.28 7.73 9.91
CA TYR A 468 -1.67 8.00 10.27
C TYR A 468 -1.75 8.81 11.57
N MET A 469 -2.77 9.66 11.66
CA MET A 469 -3.08 10.38 12.89
C MET A 469 -3.51 9.37 13.95
N GLY A 470 -2.80 9.33 15.08
CA GLY A 470 -3.13 8.47 16.20
C GLY A 470 -4.04 9.14 17.21
N ALA A 471 -3.77 10.39 17.56
CA ALA A 471 -4.59 11.19 18.46
C ALA A 471 -4.44 12.68 18.17
N THR A 472 -5.53 13.44 18.42
CA THR A 472 -5.57 14.90 18.35
C THR A 472 -6.28 15.44 19.59
N THR A 473 -5.79 16.54 20.19
CA THR A 473 -6.37 17.06 21.44
C THR A 473 -6.26 18.58 21.54
N LYS A 474 -7.06 19.16 22.45
CA LYS A 474 -7.04 20.60 22.76
C LYS A 474 -5.89 21.01 23.69
N SER A 475 -5.18 20.06 24.27
CA SER A 475 -4.05 20.33 25.15
C SER A 475 -3.01 19.20 25.15
N MET A 476 -1.77 19.49 25.48
CA MET A 476 -0.73 18.48 25.62
C MET A 476 -0.99 17.46 26.76
N PRO A 477 -1.50 17.87 27.96
CA PRO A 477 -1.86 16.91 29.01
C PRO A 477 -2.90 15.87 28.56
N GLU A 478 -3.88 16.30 27.76
CA GLU A 478 -4.86 15.37 27.17
C GLU A 478 -4.22 14.43 26.18
N LEU A 479 -3.36 14.95 25.28
CA LEU A 479 -2.62 14.10 24.35
C LEU A 479 -1.80 13.05 25.10
N TYR A 480 -1.08 13.47 26.16
CA TYR A 480 -0.28 12.53 26.96
C TYR A 480 -1.13 11.39 27.53
N LYS A 481 -2.36 11.67 28.00
CA LYS A 481 -3.26 10.61 28.49
C LYS A 481 -3.63 9.61 27.37
N CYS A 482 -3.84 10.11 26.14
CA CYS A 482 -4.21 9.31 24.98
C CYS A 482 -3.06 8.49 24.38
N LEU A 483 -1.80 8.89 24.60
CA LEU A 483 -0.66 8.16 24.07
C LEU A 483 -0.59 6.72 24.62
N PRO A 484 -0.21 5.74 23.79
CA PRO A 484 0.06 4.38 24.24
C PRO A 484 1.10 4.34 25.36
N LYS A 485 0.93 3.43 26.31
CA LYS A 485 1.86 3.27 27.45
C LYS A 485 3.31 3.04 27.02
N PHE A 486 3.50 2.34 25.90
CA PHE A 486 4.84 2.02 25.41
C PHE A 486 5.61 3.25 24.89
N LEU A 487 4.96 4.40 24.69
CA LEU A 487 5.61 5.67 24.35
C LEU A 487 6.02 6.48 25.59
N LYS A 488 5.60 6.06 26.77
CA LYS A 488 5.81 6.77 28.05
C LYS A 488 6.94 6.14 28.85
N THR A 489 7.68 6.97 29.59
CA THR A 489 8.55 6.48 30.68
C THR A 489 7.70 6.17 31.91
N ASN A 490 8.29 5.53 32.92
CA ASN A 490 7.62 5.27 34.20
C ASN A 490 7.49 6.53 35.09
N GLU A 491 7.99 7.66 34.65
CA GLU A 491 7.81 8.95 35.33
C GLU A 491 6.39 9.43 35.13
N GLU A 492 5.70 9.71 36.24
CA GLU A 492 4.37 10.33 36.17
C GLU A 492 4.50 11.69 35.48
N TYR A 493 3.51 12.05 34.65
CA TYR A 493 3.35 13.39 34.11
C TYR A 493 3.22 14.34 35.30
N GLY A 494 4.34 14.98 35.68
CA GLY A 494 4.32 15.96 36.74
C GLY A 494 3.52 17.19 36.27
N ASP A 495 2.54 17.62 37.06
CA ASP A 495 1.91 18.92 36.89
C ASP A 495 3.00 19.99 36.93
N TYR A 496 3.39 20.48 35.75
CA TYR A 496 4.17 21.70 35.67
C TYR A 496 3.27 22.87 36.08
N ASN A 497 3.20 23.17 37.35
CA ASN A 497 2.73 24.45 37.83
C ASN A 497 3.64 25.54 37.22
N GLU A 498 3.03 26.55 36.63
CA GLU A 498 3.66 27.73 35.98
C GLU A 498 4.50 28.62 36.95
N THR A 499 5.16 28.06 37.92
CA THR A 499 5.95 28.84 38.89
C THR A 499 7.40 28.37 38.96
N SER A 500 8.17 28.65 37.91
CA SER A 500 9.62 28.85 38.01
C SER A 500 10.18 29.46 36.72
N ILE A 501 9.82 30.72 36.46
CA ILE A 501 10.70 31.64 35.73
C ILE A 501 11.09 32.72 36.73
N SER A 502 12.24 32.58 37.27
CA SER A 502 13.01 33.68 37.88
C SER A 502 14.39 33.73 37.26
#